data_5061fd703085411ba48c8665ece0f115
#
_entry.id   5061fd703085411ba48c8665ece0f115
#
_cell.length_a   1.000
_cell.length_b   1.000
_cell.length_c   1.000
_cell.angle_alpha   90.00
_cell.angle_beta   90.00
_cell.angle_gamma   90.00
#
_symmetry.space_group_name_H-M   'P 1'
#
loop_
_entity.id
_entity.type
_entity.pdbx_description
1 polymer ?
#
loop_
_entity_poly.entity_id
_entity_poly.type
_entity_poly.pdbx_seq_one_letter_code
_entity_poly.pdbx_strand_id
1 'polypeptide(L)'
;MVSIKDKEGNRSSSDTPITTTTFHPANLCRYSNVIILHFLAVYFFIIPFCMMVYYLADNQLKRGGIPRVAFHLHRSLSPKYEKWAQERVISGQANELSVDDIAGTEWPVFGSVFYLWATESLQEAWEENKNQSSTAPKVYAAGTINAATELVADPGHASWVKQHWGQDYLHSENVFYRMLLISALTSYEKLIGDEKYLPLLRDQVETLSKELDESPYGLLDDYPDQCYPTDVVAAIAAINRADAVLGTDHSNFVKRSIRGFQGKLVDETGLPPYRADADGGYIGLARGCSSQWITVWAPQLWPEYAKQLYGNFEKYFWQSNWTGVGFREFPKDTTNSEWYIDVDSGPVIAGYGAAASAFGIGAARANGRFDHAYPLSAEAIELSWPLLGGTLAGPRVLSNMTHAPYLGEAAILFSLTRTPIKGLKIITGGHLPFVVYLILALCLATGIVTVLAALGTLGRWKRRISKKPIPLQKTQLSIWSILVVVSIVLCATHNFAIGMLLILLAQFLPRGSKRIARESNNKGA
;
A
#
# COMPACT_ATOMS: atom_id res chain seq x y z
N MET A 1 102.18 17.08 33.31
CA MET A 1 101.89 17.03 31.88
C MET A 1 101.12 15.77 31.61
N VAL A 2 99.83 15.84 31.62
CA VAL A 2 98.94 14.71 31.21
C VAL A 2 97.79 15.32 30.42
N SER A 3 97.70 14.95 29.19
CA SER A 3 96.65 15.38 28.21
C SER A 3 95.36 14.56 28.40
N ILE A 4 94.26 15.23 28.62
CA ILE A 4 92.93 14.64 28.69
C ILE A 4 92.27 14.83 27.29
N LYS A 5 91.92 13.76 26.66
CA LYS A 5 91.15 13.73 25.41
C LYS A 5 89.63 13.69 25.73
N ASP A 6 88.95 14.74 25.36
CA ASP A 6 87.47 14.78 25.38
C ASP A 6 86.88 13.84 24.33
N LYS A 7 85.93 13.00 24.78
CA LYS A 7 85.08 12.18 23.92
C LYS A 7 83.72 12.89 23.78
N GLU A 8 83.47 13.51 22.65
CA GLU A 8 82.15 13.96 22.26
C GLU A 8 81.23 12.77 22.00
N GLY A 9 80.21 12.66 22.83
CA GLY A 9 79.16 11.68 22.67
C GLY A 9 78.12 12.16 21.67
N ASN A 10 78.04 11.49 20.51
CA ASN A 10 77.08 11.72 19.49
C ASN A 10 75.72 11.19 19.96
N ARG A 11 74.76 12.05 20.40
CA ARG A 11 73.34 11.68 20.62
C ARG A 11 72.60 11.71 19.28
N SER A 12 72.36 10.57 18.69
CA SER A 12 71.41 10.42 17.61
C SER A 12 70.00 10.60 18.17
N SER A 13 69.38 11.73 17.87
CA SER A 13 67.96 11.95 18.08
C SER A 13 67.19 11.06 17.09
N SER A 14 66.56 10.01 17.58
CA SER A 14 65.60 9.23 16.80
C SER A 14 64.32 10.04 16.61
N ASP A 15 64.30 10.89 15.60
CA ASP A 15 63.04 11.46 15.10
C ASP A 15 62.18 10.36 14.49
N THR A 16 61.27 9.82 15.29
CA THR A 16 60.15 9.01 14.75
C THR A 16 59.28 9.95 13.91
N PRO A 17 59.11 9.73 12.60
CA PRO A 17 58.25 10.57 11.82
C PRO A 17 56.83 10.35 12.30
N ILE A 18 56.24 11.40 12.87
CA ILE A 18 54.79 11.49 13.09
C ILE A 18 54.13 11.40 11.70
N THR A 19 53.65 10.21 11.34
CA THR A 19 52.87 10.00 10.13
C THR A 19 51.54 10.71 10.29
N THR A 20 51.53 11.99 9.93
CA THR A 20 50.26 12.71 9.68
C THR A 20 49.55 11.99 8.57
N THR A 21 48.52 11.22 8.90
CA THR A 21 47.58 10.62 7.94
C THR A 21 46.87 11.75 7.21
N THR A 22 47.47 12.26 6.12
CA THR A 22 46.80 13.20 5.23
C THR A 22 45.58 12.54 4.64
N PHE A 23 44.40 13.03 5.00
CA PHE A 23 43.11 12.60 4.45
C PHE A 23 43.08 12.93 2.94
N HIS A 24 43.32 11.91 2.11
CA HIS A 24 43.29 12.09 0.65
C HIS A 24 41.85 12.03 0.16
N PRO A 25 41.35 12.99 -0.68
CA PRO A 25 39.96 13.03 -1.16
C PRO A 25 39.47 11.71 -1.81
N ALA A 26 40.38 11.00 -2.48
CA ALA A 26 40.08 9.68 -3.05
C ALA A 26 39.72 8.61 -2.01
N ASN A 27 40.19 8.74 -0.78
CA ASN A 27 39.87 7.83 0.31
C ASN A 27 38.48 8.13 0.86
N LEU A 28 38.12 9.40 0.99
CA LEU A 28 36.78 9.83 1.40
C LEU A 28 35.70 9.27 0.47
N CYS A 29 35.88 9.41 -0.84
CA CYS A 29 34.96 8.89 -1.85
C CYS A 29 34.77 7.37 -1.76
N ARG A 30 35.85 6.62 -1.48
CA ARG A 30 35.78 5.15 -1.33
C ARG A 30 35.11 4.71 -0.02
N TYR A 31 35.34 5.42 1.08
CA TYR A 31 34.65 5.17 2.34
C TYR A 31 33.17 5.43 2.23
N SER A 32 32.78 6.57 1.63
CA SER A 32 31.37 6.88 1.43
C SER A 32 30.67 5.86 0.55
N ASN A 33 31.33 5.34 -0.51
CA ASN A 33 30.76 4.27 -1.33
C ASN A 33 30.51 2.99 -0.54
N VAL A 34 31.45 2.59 0.32
CA VAL A 34 31.27 1.41 1.18
C VAL A 34 30.14 1.64 2.16
N ILE A 35 30.06 2.80 2.80
CA ILE A 35 28.99 3.15 3.73
C ILE A 35 27.64 3.17 3.02
N ILE A 36 27.55 3.82 1.86
CA ILE A 36 26.33 3.87 1.07
C ILE A 36 25.88 2.47 0.64
N LEU A 37 26.77 1.62 0.13
CA LEU A 37 26.42 0.26 -0.25
C LEU A 37 25.94 -0.59 0.94
N HIS A 38 26.55 -0.44 2.12
CA HIS A 38 26.07 -1.11 3.33
C HIS A 38 24.71 -0.60 3.74
N PHE A 39 24.50 0.73 3.75
CA PHE A 39 23.21 1.32 4.04
C PHE A 39 22.13 0.81 3.08
N LEU A 40 22.40 0.80 1.76
CA LEU A 40 21.48 0.29 0.76
C LEU A 40 21.18 -1.20 0.97
N ALA A 41 22.20 -2.02 1.22
CA ALA A 41 22.02 -3.44 1.46
C ALA A 41 21.15 -3.71 2.68
N VAL A 42 21.44 -3.05 3.78
CA VAL A 42 20.72 -3.25 5.05
C VAL A 42 19.32 -2.68 4.97
N TYR A 43 19.17 -1.44 4.53
CA TYR A 43 17.89 -0.73 4.56
C TYR A 43 16.88 -1.26 3.52
N PHE A 44 17.36 -1.59 2.29
CA PHE A 44 16.46 -1.99 1.21
C PHE A 44 16.34 -3.51 1.01
N PHE A 45 17.18 -4.32 1.64
CA PHE A 45 17.14 -5.77 1.44
C PHE A 45 17.13 -6.56 2.75
N ILE A 46 18.08 -6.32 3.65
CA ILE A 46 18.15 -7.14 4.88
C ILE A 46 16.99 -6.83 5.83
N ILE A 47 16.69 -5.56 6.07
CA ILE A 47 15.56 -5.17 6.93
C ILE A 47 14.22 -5.61 6.33
N PRO A 48 13.91 -5.30 5.04
CA PRO A 48 12.70 -5.81 4.41
C PRO A 48 12.57 -7.34 4.47
N PHE A 49 13.63 -8.08 4.19
CA PHE A 49 13.63 -9.53 4.35
C PHE A 49 13.22 -9.96 5.76
N CYS A 50 13.84 -9.37 6.79
CA CYS A 50 13.51 -9.67 8.18
C CYS A 50 12.05 -9.30 8.52
N MET A 51 11.56 -8.15 8.00
CA MET A 51 10.17 -7.72 8.19
C MET A 51 9.19 -8.67 7.50
N MET A 52 9.45 -9.07 6.26
CA MET A 52 8.63 -10.05 5.52
C MET A 52 8.53 -11.35 6.31
N VAL A 53 9.66 -11.93 6.72
CA VAL A 53 9.68 -13.17 7.52
C VAL A 53 8.91 -12.99 8.84
N TYR A 54 9.09 -11.87 9.52
CA TYR A 54 8.37 -11.56 10.77
C TYR A 54 6.86 -11.47 10.58
N TYR A 55 6.40 -10.83 9.49
CA TYR A 55 4.98 -10.72 9.18
C TYR A 55 4.37 -12.03 8.72
N LEU A 56 5.06 -12.79 7.87
CA LEU A 56 4.59 -14.09 7.39
C LEU A 56 4.51 -15.15 8.50
N ALA A 57 5.33 -15.01 9.55
CA ALA A 57 5.29 -15.87 10.73
C ALA A 57 4.07 -15.57 11.64
N ASP A 58 3.30 -14.50 11.37
CA ASP A 58 2.15 -14.15 12.20
C ASP A 58 0.98 -15.11 11.97
N ASN A 59 0.59 -15.82 13.03
CA ASN A 59 -0.53 -16.75 13.00
C ASN A 59 -1.88 -16.09 12.66
N GLN A 60 -2.04 -14.79 12.89
CA GLN A 60 -3.28 -14.08 12.57
C GLN A 60 -3.54 -13.98 11.06
N LEU A 61 -2.51 -14.10 10.23
CA LEU A 61 -2.69 -14.27 8.79
C LEU A 61 -3.44 -15.55 8.42
N LYS A 62 -3.40 -16.57 9.27
CA LYS A 62 -3.96 -17.92 9.04
C LYS A 62 -5.25 -18.20 9.78
N ARG A 63 -5.60 -17.43 10.83
CA ARG A 63 -6.61 -17.82 11.83
C ARG A 63 -7.74 -16.81 12.07
N GLY A 64 -7.83 -15.77 11.28
CA GLY A 64 -8.98 -14.85 11.33
C GLY A 64 -8.79 -13.58 12.13
N GLY A 65 -7.78 -13.47 12.99
CA GLY A 65 -7.48 -12.23 13.70
C GLY A 65 -6.76 -11.20 12.82
N ILE A 66 -6.64 -9.96 13.29
CA ILE A 66 -5.93 -8.91 12.57
C ILE A 66 -4.42 -9.09 12.73
N PRO A 67 -3.65 -9.14 11.62
CA PRO A 67 -2.21 -9.40 11.69
C PRO A 67 -1.42 -8.16 12.15
N ARG A 68 -0.25 -8.40 12.75
CA ARG A 68 0.65 -7.34 13.27
C ARG A 68 1.06 -6.33 12.21
N VAL A 69 1.21 -6.77 10.96
CA VAL A 69 1.54 -5.87 9.84
C VAL A 69 0.52 -4.76 9.68
N ALA A 70 -0.79 -5.04 9.91
CA ALA A 70 -1.83 -4.04 9.81
C ALA A 70 -1.69 -2.95 10.89
N PHE A 71 -1.42 -3.31 12.15
CA PHE A 71 -1.16 -2.34 13.22
C PHE A 71 0.09 -1.49 12.93
N HIS A 72 1.17 -2.12 12.46
CA HIS A 72 2.42 -1.42 12.14
C HIS A 72 2.23 -0.45 10.96
N LEU A 73 1.62 -0.91 9.88
CA LEU A 73 1.30 -0.09 8.71
C LEU A 73 0.41 1.09 9.07
N HIS A 74 -0.70 0.84 9.77
CA HIS A 74 -1.65 1.87 10.17
C HIS A 74 -0.98 2.97 11.01
N ARG A 75 -0.22 2.58 12.05
CA ARG A 75 0.47 3.53 12.92
C ARG A 75 1.48 4.41 12.16
N SER A 76 2.17 3.81 11.20
CA SER A 76 3.15 4.49 10.35
C SER A 76 2.51 5.41 9.31
N LEU A 77 1.36 5.00 8.79
CA LEU A 77 0.62 5.73 7.77
C LEU A 77 -0.09 6.96 8.35
N SER A 78 -0.64 6.85 9.56
CA SER A 78 -1.50 7.87 10.18
C SER A 78 -0.95 9.31 10.10
N PRO A 79 0.25 9.64 10.60
CA PRO A 79 0.70 11.03 10.58
C PRO A 79 0.96 11.57 9.16
N LYS A 80 1.27 10.69 8.22
CA LYS A 80 1.51 11.05 6.82
C LYS A 80 0.19 11.30 6.09
N TYR A 81 -0.79 10.45 6.36
CA TYR A 81 -2.15 10.57 5.81
C TYR A 81 -2.83 11.83 6.32
N GLU A 82 -2.75 12.11 7.63
CA GLU A 82 -3.28 13.32 8.26
C GLU A 82 -2.78 14.57 7.56
N LYS A 83 -1.47 14.71 7.45
CA LYS A 83 -0.85 15.86 6.80
C LYS A 83 -1.34 16.04 5.37
N TRP A 84 -1.34 14.96 4.59
CA TRP A 84 -1.78 15.00 3.19
C TRP A 84 -3.26 15.35 3.05
N ALA A 85 -4.14 14.75 3.85
CA ALA A 85 -5.58 14.99 3.77
C ALA A 85 -5.91 16.44 4.14
N GLN A 86 -5.29 16.99 5.19
CA GLN A 86 -5.42 18.41 5.55
C GLN A 86 -4.94 19.34 4.43
N GLU A 87 -3.74 19.09 3.88
CA GLU A 87 -3.20 19.88 2.76
C GLU A 87 -4.11 19.81 1.53
N ARG A 88 -4.71 18.64 1.28
CA ARG A 88 -5.64 18.43 0.15
C ARG A 88 -6.91 19.27 0.28
N VAL A 89 -7.52 19.31 1.46
CA VAL A 89 -8.72 20.15 1.72
C VAL A 89 -8.36 21.64 1.66
N ILE A 90 -7.29 22.05 2.36
CA ILE A 90 -6.87 23.46 2.43
C ILE A 90 -6.51 24.02 1.05
N SER A 91 -5.88 23.22 0.19
CA SER A 91 -5.46 23.67 -1.15
C SER A 91 -6.63 23.94 -2.10
N GLY A 92 -7.80 23.33 -1.86
CA GLY A 92 -8.96 23.41 -2.76
C GLY A 92 -8.72 22.79 -4.14
N GLN A 93 -7.60 22.09 -4.34
CA GLN A 93 -7.17 21.55 -5.63
C GLN A 93 -8.23 20.65 -6.29
N ALA A 94 -9.06 19.96 -5.50
CA ALA A 94 -10.11 19.11 -6.02
C ALA A 94 -11.14 19.86 -6.91
N ASN A 95 -11.35 21.17 -6.66
CA ASN A 95 -12.26 21.99 -7.46
C ASN A 95 -11.76 22.27 -8.89
N GLU A 96 -10.46 22.09 -9.14
CA GLU A 96 -9.81 22.42 -10.41
C GLU A 96 -9.63 21.17 -11.31
N LEU A 97 -9.92 19.99 -10.77
CA LEU A 97 -9.74 18.73 -11.50
C LEU A 97 -10.91 18.47 -12.45
N SER A 98 -10.60 17.84 -13.59
CA SER A 98 -11.61 17.30 -14.49
C SER A 98 -12.38 16.16 -13.80
N VAL A 99 -13.65 16.01 -14.13
CA VAL A 99 -14.46 14.84 -13.69
C VAL A 99 -13.91 13.52 -14.20
N ASP A 100 -13.20 13.53 -15.34
CA ASP A 100 -12.57 12.34 -15.91
C ASP A 100 -11.28 11.94 -15.18
N ASP A 101 -10.77 12.78 -14.27
CA ASP A 101 -9.60 12.45 -13.45
C ASP A 101 -10.01 11.65 -12.20
N ILE A 102 -10.43 10.41 -12.38
CA ILE A 102 -10.84 9.47 -11.32
C ILE A 102 -9.78 9.38 -10.21
N ALA A 103 -8.51 9.34 -10.60
CA ALA A 103 -7.40 9.28 -9.66
C ALA A 103 -7.27 10.54 -8.78
N GLY A 104 -7.72 11.69 -9.29
CA GLY A 104 -7.70 12.96 -8.57
C GLY A 104 -8.99 13.25 -7.80
N THR A 105 -10.11 12.74 -8.25
CA THR A 105 -11.45 13.01 -7.69
C THR A 105 -11.92 11.93 -6.72
N GLU A 106 -12.05 10.70 -7.17
CA GLU A 106 -12.65 9.60 -6.41
C GLU A 106 -11.67 8.92 -5.47
N TRP A 107 -10.44 8.63 -5.93
CA TRP A 107 -9.48 7.85 -5.14
C TRP A 107 -9.06 8.49 -3.81
N PRO A 108 -8.92 9.82 -3.67
CA PRO A 108 -8.73 10.47 -2.37
C PRO A 108 -9.85 10.18 -1.37
N VAL A 109 -11.11 10.23 -1.83
CA VAL A 109 -12.29 9.96 -1.01
C VAL A 109 -12.34 8.48 -0.62
N PHE A 110 -12.18 7.61 -1.60
CA PHE A 110 -12.20 6.16 -1.41
C PHE A 110 -11.07 5.68 -0.49
N GLY A 111 -9.84 6.18 -0.71
CA GLY A 111 -8.70 5.89 0.15
C GLY A 111 -8.92 6.33 1.61
N SER A 112 -9.59 7.48 1.81
CA SER A 112 -9.95 7.96 3.16
C SER A 112 -10.92 7.01 3.86
N VAL A 113 -11.91 6.51 3.13
CA VAL A 113 -12.86 5.54 3.67
C VAL A 113 -12.18 4.19 3.98
N PHE A 114 -11.28 3.71 3.13
CA PHE A 114 -10.47 2.51 3.43
C PHE A 114 -9.67 2.67 4.72
N TYR A 115 -9.03 3.82 4.90
CA TYR A 115 -8.27 4.11 6.12
C TYR A 115 -9.18 4.11 7.36
N LEU A 116 -10.36 4.76 7.28
CA LEU A 116 -11.32 4.84 8.38
C LEU A 116 -11.87 3.45 8.75
N TRP A 117 -12.30 2.65 7.79
CA TRP A 117 -12.77 1.27 8.04
C TRP A 117 -11.70 0.38 8.66
N ALA A 118 -10.45 0.55 8.22
CA ALA A 118 -9.34 -0.18 8.83
C ALA A 118 -9.09 0.27 10.27
N THR A 119 -9.22 1.58 10.56
CA THR A 119 -9.07 2.13 11.91
C THR A 119 -10.13 1.57 12.86
N GLU A 120 -11.40 1.47 12.42
CA GLU A 120 -12.45 0.83 13.23
C GLU A 120 -12.08 -0.61 13.57
N SER A 121 -11.74 -1.42 12.55
CA SER A 121 -11.42 -2.83 12.77
C SER A 121 -10.22 -3.03 13.69
N LEU A 122 -9.20 -2.17 13.56
CA LEU A 122 -8.02 -2.18 14.45
C LEU A 122 -8.38 -1.76 15.87
N GLN A 123 -9.30 -0.81 16.03
CA GLN A 123 -9.78 -0.37 17.34
C GLN A 123 -10.57 -1.48 18.04
N GLU A 124 -11.50 -2.13 17.32
CA GLU A 124 -12.27 -3.26 17.83
C GLU A 124 -11.35 -4.42 18.27
N ALA A 125 -10.38 -4.79 17.44
CA ALA A 125 -9.40 -5.82 17.78
C ALA A 125 -8.51 -5.44 18.97
N TRP A 126 -8.15 -4.16 19.11
CA TRP A 126 -7.40 -3.66 20.26
C TRP A 126 -8.25 -3.70 21.55
N GLU A 127 -9.53 -3.41 21.48
CA GLU A 127 -10.46 -3.52 22.62
C GLU A 127 -10.58 -4.95 23.12
N GLU A 128 -10.60 -5.93 22.20
CA GLU A 128 -10.57 -7.36 22.54
C GLU A 128 -9.22 -7.80 23.12
N ASN A 129 -8.11 -7.25 22.62
CA ASN A 129 -6.76 -7.59 23.09
C ASN A 129 -5.80 -6.40 23.05
N LYS A 130 -5.67 -5.70 24.18
CA LYS A 130 -4.84 -4.49 24.32
C LYS A 130 -3.34 -4.72 24.10
N ASN A 131 -2.86 -5.97 24.05
CA ASN A 131 -1.46 -6.28 23.79
C ASN A 131 -1.05 -6.15 22.31
N GLN A 132 -1.99 -5.92 21.40
CA GLN A 132 -1.71 -5.77 19.97
C GLN A 132 -1.02 -4.43 19.64
N SER A 133 -1.27 -3.39 20.42
CA SER A 133 -0.63 -2.09 20.30
C SER A 133 -0.53 -1.40 21.65
N SER A 134 0.56 -0.69 21.90
CA SER A 134 0.79 0.06 23.15
C SER A 134 -0.18 1.23 23.36
N THR A 135 -0.83 1.70 22.30
CA THR A 135 -1.78 2.82 22.31
C THR A 135 -2.96 2.45 21.43
N ALA A 136 -4.17 2.80 21.84
CA ALA A 136 -5.38 2.53 21.07
C ALA A 136 -5.32 3.21 19.69
N PRO A 137 -5.75 2.53 18.60
CA PRO A 137 -5.80 3.10 17.26
C PRO A 137 -6.51 4.46 17.20
N LYS A 138 -7.68 4.61 17.81
CA LYS A 138 -8.41 5.87 17.85
C LYS A 138 -7.66 7.02 18.54
N VAL A 139 -6.71 6.71 19.44
CA VAL A 139 -5.94 7.73 20.16
C VAL A 139 -4.77 8.23 19.31
N TYR A 140 -3.93 7.31 18.76
CA TYR A 140 -2.78 7.77 17.97
C TYR A 140 -3.16 8.26 16.57
N ALA A 141 -4.34 7.90 16.08
CA ALA A 141 -4.83 8.29 14.77
C ALA A 141 -5.92 9.36 14.81
N ALA A 142 -6.20 9.97 15.97
CA ALA A 142 -7.29 10.94 16.11
C ALA A 142 -7.23 12.08 15.08
N GLY A 143 -6.06 12.67 14.84
CA GLY A 143 -5.87 13.70 13.82
C GLY A 143 -6.16 13.18 12.42
N THR A 144 -5.74 11.96 12.11
CA THR A 144 -5.99 11.34 10.80
C THR A 144 -7.47 11.01 10.60
N ILE A 145 -8.17 10.54 11.64
CA ILE A 145 -9.62 10.27 11.58
C ILE A 145 -10.35 11.56 11.23
N ASN A 146 -10.04 12.67 11.91
CA ASN A 146 -10.61 13.98 11.60
C ASN A 146 -10.33 14.39 10.15
N ALA A 147 -9.07 14.38 9.74
CA ALA A 147 -8.66 14.85 8.41
C ALA A 147 -9.25 14.00 7.27
N ALA A 148 -9.28 12.67 7.43
CA ALA A 148 -9.86 11.77 6.44
C ALA A 148 -11.38 11.95 6.32
N THR A 149 -12.09 12.13 7.45
CA THR A 149 -13.53 12.40 7.44
C THR A 149 -13.83 13.77 6.85
N GLU A 150 -13.05 14.78 7.20
CA GLU A 150 -13.17 16.13 6.65
C GLU A 150 -13.00 16.14 5.12
N LEU A 151 -12.02 15.40 4.60
CA LEU A 151 -11.80 15.27 3.16
C LEU A 151 -13.01 14.65 2.45
N VAL A 152 -13.63 13.60 3.02
CA VAL A 152 -14.81 12.96 2.43
C VAL A 152 -16.04 13.88 2.50
N ALA A 153 -16.20 14.62 3.59
CA ALA A 153 -17.35 15.50 3.81
C ALA A 153 -17.19 16.91 3.21
N ASP A 154 -16.01 17.22 2.62
CA ASP A 154 -15.75 18.55 2.08
C ASP A 154 -16.54 18.82 0.79
N PRO A 155 -17.45 19.84 0.77
CA PRO A 155 -18.21 20.17 -0.44
C PRO A 155 -17.34 20.61 -1.62
N GLY A 156 -16.12 21.09 -1.37
CA GLY A 156 -15.15 21.43 -2.40
C GLY A 156 -14.59 20.17 -3.06
N HIS A 157 -14.29 19.15 -2.27
CA HIS A 157 -13.84 17.86 -2.78
C HIS A 157 -14.93 17.10 -3.56
N ALA A 158 -16.21 17.35 -3.24
CA ALA A 158 -17.36 16.81 -3.96
C ALA A 158 -17.71 17.57 -5.25
N SER A 159 -16.85 18.45 -5.77
CA SER A 159 -17.13 19.25 -6.97
C SER A 159 -17.44 18.39 -8.21
N TRP A 160 -16.75 17.26 -8.39
CA TRP A 160 -16.98 16.30 -9.46
C TRP A 160 -18.37 15.63 -9.34
N VAL A 161 -18.83 15.35 -8.12
CA VAL A 161 -20.19 14.80 -7.87
C VAL A 161 -21.26 15.82 -8.28
N LYS A 162 -21.05 17.11 -7.91
CA LYS A 162 -21.95 18.19 -8.31
C LYS A 162 -22.02 18.41 -9.81
N GLN A 163 -20.95 18.11 -10.54
CA GLN A 163 -20.95 18.20 -12.02
C GLN A 163 -21.81 17.10 -12.64
N HIS A 164 -21.90 15.92 -12.04
CA HIS A 164 -22.76 14.84 -12.50
C HIS A 164 -24.22 15.00 -12.06
N TRP A 165 -24.47 15.38 -10.79
CA TRP A 165 -25.77 15.30 -10.13
C TRP A 165 -26.39 16.67 -9.80
N GLY A 166 -25.69 17.77 -10.04
CA GLY A 166 -26.15 19.10 -9.68
C GLY A 166 -25.93 19.46 -8.22
N GLN A 167 -26.53 20.57 -7.79
CA GLN A 167 -26.31 21.11 -6.44
C GLN A 167 -26.97 20.29 -5.32
N ASP A 168 -28.02 19.54 -5.65
CA ASP A 168 -28.73 18.64 -4.71
C ASP A 168 -28.19 17.21 -4.73
N TYR A 169 -26.91 17.05 -4.98
CA TYR A 169 -26.21 15.77 -5.14
C TYR A 169 -26.32 14.83 -3.91
N LEU A 170 -26.66 15.33 -2.75
CA LEU A 170 -26.87 14.55 -1.54
C LEU A 170 -28.28 13.91 -1.47
N HIS A 171 -29.21 14.36 -2.31
CA HIS A 171 -30.58 13.83 -2.42
C HIS A 171 -30.92 13.34 -3.83
N SER A 172 -29.89 13.14 -4.63
CA SER A 172 -29.95 12.40 -5.90
C SER A 172 -29.49 10.96 -5.67
N GLU A 173 -29.69 10.07 -6.63
CA GLU A 173 -29.30 8.66 -6.50
C GLU A 173 -27.84 8.51 -6.01
N ASN A 174 -26.85 8.83 -6.85
CA ASN A 174 -25.46 9.07 -6.44
C ASN A 174 -24.93 8.09 -5.37
N VAL A 175 -25.14 6.78 -5.60
CA VAL A 175 -24.90 5.75 -4.58
C VAL A 175 -23.44 5.72 -4.15
N PHE A 176 -22.50 5.82 -5.11
CA PHE A 176 -21.08 5.71 -4.82
C PHE A 176 -20.61 6.77 -3.79
N TYR A 177 -20.86 8.05 -4.05
CA TYR A 177 -20.41 9.09 -3.12
C TYR A 177 -21.17 9.06 -1.78
N ARG A 178 -22.49 8.85 -1.80
CA ARG A 178 -23.31 8.77 -0.59
C ARG A 178 -22.90 7.58 0.29
N MET A 179 -22.56 6.44 -0.31
CA MET A 179 -21.98 5.29 0.39
C MET A 179 -20.68 5.64 1.10
N LEU A 180 -19.77 6.33 0.40
CA LEU A 180 -18.49 6.77 1.00
C LEU A 180 -18.72 7.77 2.13
N LEU A 181 -19.63 8.71 1.95
CA LEU A 181 -19.99 9.70 2.96
C LEU A 181 -20.58 9.03 4.22
N ILE A 182 -21.61 8.19 4.08
CA ILE A 182 -22.20 7.43 5.20
C ILE A 182 -21.12 6.62 5.92
N SER A 183 -20.24 5.97 5.18
CA SER A 183 -19.16 5.14 5.75
C SER A 183 -18.17 5.97 6.57
N ALA A 184 -17.72 7.11 6.03
CA ALA A 184 -16.79 8.00 6.73
C ALA A 184 -17.41 8.58 8.01
N LEU A 185 -18.64 9.08 7.92
CA LEU A 185 -19.35 9.67 9.06
C LEU A 185 -19.64 8.62 10.14
N THR A 186 -20.03 7.41 9.75
CA THR A 186 -20.23 6.29 10.69
C THR A 186 -18.94 5.94 11.43
N SER A 187 -17.82 5.84 10.69
CA SER A 187 -16.51 5.56 11.29
C SER A 187 -16.07 6.67 12.26
N TYR A 188 -16.31 7.92 11.87
CA TYR A 188 -15.99 9.07 12.70
C TYR A 188 -16.75 9.02 14.04
N GLU A 189 -18.06 8.87 13.98
CA GLU A 189 -18.90 8.86 15.19
C GLU A 189 -18.57 7.66 16.09
N LYS A 190 -18.25 6.49 15.53
CA LYS A 190 -17.77 5.34 16.32
C LYS A 190 -16.44 5.57 17.02
N LEU A 191 -15.52 6.28 16.37
CA LEU A 191 -14.13 6.42 16.83
C LEU A 191 -13.94 7.66 17.71
N ILE A 192 -14.57 8.79 17.37
CA ILE A 192 -14.49 10.08 18.06
C ILE A 192 -15.73 10.32 18.93
N GLY A 193 -16.92 10.26 18.32
CA GLY A 193 -18.21 10.32 19.04
C GLY A 193 -18.53 11.70 19.62
N ASP A 194 -18.24 12.77 18.88
CA ASP A 194 -18.53 14.15 19.27
C ASP A 194 -19.83 14.70 18.68
N GLU A 195 -20.59 13.84 18.00
CA GLU A 195 -21.89 14.12 17.40
C GLU A 195 -21.86 15.16 16.25
N LYS A 196 -20.69 15.57 15.82
CA LYS A 196 -20.49 16.63 14.81
C LYS A 196 -21.24 16.33 13.51
N TYR A 197 -21.24 15.07 13.08
CA TYR A 197 -21.80 14.65 11.81
C TYR A 197 -23.11 13.86 11.91
N LEU A 198 -23.65 13.65 13.11
CA LEU A 198 -24.89 12.87 13.31
C LEU A 198 -26.08 13.37 12.49
N PRO A 199 -26.35 14.69 12.37
CA PRO A 199 -27.47 15.18 11.55
C PRO A 199 -27.33 14.80 10.07
N LEU A 200 -26.11 14.97 9.49
CA LEU A 200 -25.85 14.62 8.10
C LEU A 200 -25.88 13.10 7.90
N LEU A 201 -25.30 12.33 8.82
CA LEU A 201 -25.33 10.87 8.77
C LEU A 201 -26.77 10.35 8.77
N ARG A 202 -27.62 10.87 9.65
CA ARG A 202 -29.04 10.49 9.76
C ARG A 202 -29.78 10.78 8.46
N ASP A 203 -29.64 11.99 7.93
CA ASP A 203 -30.27 12.42 6.68
C ASP A 203 -29.88 11.48 5.52
N GLN A 204 -28.58 11.20 5.38
CA GLN A 204 -28.10 10.35 4.29
C GLN A 204 -28.52 8.87 4.43
N VAL A 205 -28.58 8.35 5.65
CA VAL A 205 -29.05 6.98 5.90
C VAL A 205 -30.54 6.85 5.63
N GLU A 206 -31.36 7.79 6.12
CA GLU A 206 -32.81 7.77 5.93
C GLU A 206 -33.21 7.95 4.47
N THR A 207 -32.60 8.90 3.76
CA THR A 207 -32.92 9.16 2.35
C THR A 207 -32.43 8.04 1.44
N LEU A 208 -31.17 7.60 1.55
CA LEU A 208 -30.64 6.56 0.67
C LEU A 208 -31.28 5.19 0.91
N SER A 209 -31.58 4.81 2.17
CA SER A 209 -32.25 3.54 2.45
C SER A 209 -33.67 3.53 1.90
N LYS A 210 -34.39 4.66 1.97
CA LYS A 210 -35.72 4.81 1.40
C LYS A 210 -35.69 4.71 -0.13
N GLU A 211 -34.81 5.42 -0.80
CA GLU A 211 -34.66 5.41 -2.26
C GLU A 211 -34.33 4.00 -2.78
N LEU A 212 -33.39 3.30 -2.14
CA LEU A 212 -33.05 1.90 -2.49
C LEU A 212 -34.23 0.93 -2.24
N ASP A 213 -35.02 1.14 -1.19
CA ASP A 213 -36.14 0.27 -0.88
C ASP A 213 -37.34 0.52 -1.82
N GLU A 214 -37.55 1.75 -2.26
CA GLU A 214 -38.59 2.15 -3.22
C GLU A 214 -38.22 1.81 -4.66
N SER A 215 -36.94 1.66 -4.98
CA SER A 215 -36.47 1.24 -6.30
C SER A 215 -37.01 -0.16 -6.67
N PRO A 216 -37.49 -0.38 -7.90
CA PRO A 216 -38.08 -1.65 -8.33
C PRO A 216 -37.22 -2.88 -8.07
N TYR A 217 -35.92 -2.73 -8.25
CA TYR A 217 -34.93 -3.82 -8.11
C TYR A 217 -34.00 -3.63 -6.90
N GLY A 218 -34.13 -2.52 -6.15
CA GLY A 218 -33.22 -2.20 -5.06
C GLY A 218 -31.84 -1.76 -5.56
N LEU A 219 -31.77 -1.25 -6.78
CA LEU A 219 -30.58 -0.68 -7.43
C LEU A 219 -30.82 0.80 -7.69
N LEU A 220 -29.78 1.61 -7.65
CA LEU A 220 -29.76 3.03 -7.99
C LEU A 220 -28.47 3.34 -8.73
N ASP A 221 -28.44 4.46 -9.44
CA ASP A 221 -27.28 4.87 -10.21
C ASP A 221 -26.17 5.50 -9.34
N ASP A 222 -24.95 5.19 -9.67
CA ASP A 222 -23.72 5.80 -9.13
C ASP A 222 -23.36 7.09 -9.87
N TYR A 223 -23.58 7.07 -11.17
CA TYR A 223 -23.51 8.21 -12.10
C TYR A 223 -24.76 8.19 -12.97
N PRO A 224 -25.17 9.30 -13.57
CA PRO A 224 -26.35 9.31 -14.46
C PRO A 224 -26.29 8.19 -15.50
N ASP A 225 -27.30 7.33 -15.52
CA ASP A 225 -27.43 6.16 -16.40
C ASP A 225 -26.35 5.06 -16.18
N GLN A 226 -25.73 5.00 -14.98
CA GLN A 226 -24.69 4.03 -14.66
C GLN A 226 -24.86 3.47 -13.24
N CYS A 227 -25.32 2.24 -13.16
CA CYS A 227 -25.46 1.51 -11.90
C CYS A 227 -24.36 0.45 -11.77
N TYR A 228 -23.66 0.48 -10.64
CA TYR A 228 -22.69 -0.55 -10.27
C TYR A 228 -23.18 -1.32 -9.04
N PRO A 229 -23.68 -2.56 -9.20
CA PRO A 229 -24.21 -3.36 -8.07
C PRO A 229 -23.22 -3.51 -6.92
N THR A 230 -21.93 -3.41 -7.19
CA THR A 230 -20.87 -3.47 -6.21
C THR A 230 -20.94 -2.31 -5.21
N ASP A 231 -21.27 -1.11 -5.65
CA ASP A 231 -21.36 0.07 -4.80
C ASP A 231 -22.70 0.11 -4.05
N VAL A 232 -23.75 -0.40 -4.68
CA VAL A 232 -25.05 -0.58 -4.01
C VAL A 232 -24.93 -1.54 -2.82
N VAL A 233 -24.22 -2.68 -2.95
CA VAL A 233 -24.05 -3.59 -1.79
C VAL A 233 -23.23 -2.94 -0.68
N ALA A 234 -22.22 -2.14 -1.02
CA ALA A 234 -21.44 -1.40 -0.04
C ALA A 234 -22.28 -0.30 0.65
N ALA A 235 -23.19 0.36 -0.10
CA ALA A 235 -24.15 1.33 0.47
C ALA A 235 -25.10 0.67 1.47
N ILE A 236 -25.67 -0.49 1.14
CA ILE A 236 -26.49 -1.28 2.06
C ILE A 236 -25.72 -1.63 3.33
N ALA A 237 -24.43 -2.03 3.18
CA ALA A 237 -23.58 -2.32 4.31
C ALA A 237 -23.27 -1.07 5.15
N ALA A 238 -23.06 0.07 4.52
CA ALA A 238 -22.83 1.35 5.21
C ALA A 238 -24.06 1.77 6.04
N ILE A 239 -25.26 1.67 5.46
CA ILE A 239 -26.55 1.92 6.15
C ILE A 239 -26.70 0.99 7.36
N ASN A 240 -26.52 -0.33 7.17
CA ASN A 240 -26.62 -1.31 8.25
C ASN A 240 -25.62 -1.05 9.40
N ARG A 241 -24.44 -0.58 9.07
CA ARG A 241 -23.39 -0.24 10.07
C ARG A 241 -23.72 1.04 10.83
N ALA A 242 -24.39 2.00 10.20
CA ALA A 242 -24.79 3.25 10.81
C ALA A 242 -25.85 3.06 11.90
N ASP A 243 -26.63 1.99 11.87
CA ASP A 243 -27.64 1.68 12.88
C ASP A 243 -27.09 1.69 14.30
N ALA A 244 -25.89 1.15 14.50
CA ALA A 244 -25.24 1.11 15.81
C ALA A 244 -24.91 2.52 16.37
N VAL A 245 -24.73 3.50 15.49
CA VAL A 245 -24.41 4.89 15.84
C VAL A 245 -25.69 5.71 16.00
N LEU A 246 -26.66 5.51 15.09
CA LEU A 246 -27.90 6.27 15.04
C LEU A 246 -28.99 5.74 16.01
N GLY A 247 -28.81 4.52 16.52
CA GLY A 247 -29.85 3.84 17.30
C GLY A 247 -31.06 3.44 16.46
N THR A 248 -30.87 3.19 15.17
CA THR A 248 -31.91 2.79 14.20
C THR A 248 -31.84 1.28 13.91
N ASP A 249 -32.81 0.73 13.16
CA ASP A 249 -32.84 -0.66 12.74
C ASP A 249 -33.31 -0.78 11.28
N HIS A 250 -32.36 -1.00 10.38
CA HIS A 250 -32.60 -1.24 8.95
C HIS A 250 -32.60 -2.72 8.58
N SER A 251 -32.69 -3.65 9.54
CA SER A 251 -32.59 -5.11 9.28
C SER A 251 -33.65 -5.61 8.26
N ASN A 252 -34.86 -5.05 8.27
CA ASN A 252 -35.90 -5.41 7.30
C ASN A 252 -35.59 -4.89 5.90
N PHE A 253 -35.07 -3.68 5.77
CA PHE A 253 -34.55 -3.14 4.51
C PHE A 253 -33.43 -4.05 3.96
N VAL A 254 -32.42 -4.36 4.77
CA VAL A 254 -31.31 -5.26 4.39
C VAL A 254 -31.81 -6.61 3.89
N LYS A 255 -32.83 -7.22 4.54
CA LYS A 255 -33.41 -8.47 4.06
C LYS A 255 -34.06 -8.33 2.67
N ARG A 256 -34.77 -7.22 2.40
CA ARG A 256 -35.43 -7.00 1.11
C ARG A 256 -34.43 -6.65 0.00
N SER A 257 -33.37 -5.95 0.32
CA SER A 257 -32.39 -5.48 -0.66
C SER A 257 -31.67 -6.61 -1.42
N ILE A 258 -31.66 -7.86 -0.89
CA ILE A 258 -31.10 -9.02 -1.57
C ILE A 258 -31.70 -9.23 -2.99
N ARG A 259 -32.89 -8.71 -3.24
CA ARG A 259 -33.56 -8.83 -4.55
C ARG A 259 -32.76 -8.24 -5.72
N GLY A 260 -31.94 -7.21 -5.45
CA GLY A 260 -31.06 -6.57 -6.42
C GLY A 260 -29.85 -7.42 -6.85
N PHE A 261 -29.65 -8.57 -6.19
CA PHE A 261 -28.46 -9.40 -6.41
C PHE A 261 -28.79 -10.86 -6.75
N GLN A 262 -30.02 -11.16 -7.10
CA GLN A 262 -30.51 -12.51 -7.35
C GLN A 262 -31.32 -12.63 -8.65
N GLY A 263 -31.61 -13.86 -9.04
CA GLY A 263 -32.49 -14.18 -10.16
C GLY A 263 -31.92 -13.72 -11.50
N LYS A 264 -32.68 -12.92 -12.21
CA LYS A 264 -32.30 -12.39 -13.55
C LYS A 264 -31.25 -11.25 -13.48
N LEU A 265 -30.90 -10.79 -12.27
CA LEU A 265 -29.91 -9.74 -12.03
C LEU A 265 -28.50 -10.29 -11.77
N VAL A 266 -28.28 -11.56 -12.02
CA VAL A 266 -26.96 -12.21 -12.00
C VAL A 266 -26.68 -12.83 -13.38
N ASP A 267 -25.40 -12.87 -13.73
CA ASP A 267 -24.96 -13.47 -14.98
C ASP A 267 -24.88 -15.01 -14.91
N GLU A 268 -24.33 -15.66 -15.93
CA GLU A 268 -24.17 -17.12 -15.99
C GLU A 268 -23.25 -17.70 -14.91
N THR A 269 -22.40 -16.86 -14.29
CA THR A 269 -21.58 -17.26 -13.13
C THR A 269 -22.40 -17.29 -11.83
N GLY A 270 -23.61 -16.74 -11.84
CA GLY A 270 -24.44 -16.52 -10.66
C GLY A 270 -23.93 -15.41 -9.75
N LEU A 271 -23.17 -14.47 -10.31
CA LEU A 271 -22.70 -13.26 -9.65
C LEU A 271 -23.36 -12.02 -10.29
N PRO A 272 -23.55 -10.94 -9.53
CA PRO A 272 -23.96 -9.67 -10.11
C PRO A 272 -22.96 -9.19 -11.17
N PRO A 273 -23.43 -8.59 -12.27
CA PRO A 273 -22.56 -8.07 -13.31
C PRO A 273 -21.70 -6.90 -12.78
N TYR A 274 -20.65 -6.56 -13.52
CA TYR A 274 -19.87 -5.38 -13.22
C TYR A 274 -20.71 -4.09 -13.29
N ARG A 275 -21.60 -4.01 -14.30
CA ARG A 275 -22.51 -2.90 -14.50
C ARG A 275 -23.92 -3.41 -14.75
N ALA A 276 -24.92 -2.74 -14.21
CA ALA A 276 -26.33 -3.04 -14.38
C ALA A 276 -27.08 -1.79 -14.84
N ASP A 277 -28.28 -2.03 -15.37
CA ASP A 277 -29.32 -1.01 -15.50
C ASP A 277 -30.14 -1.01 -14.20
N ALA A 278 -30.32 0.15 -13.58
CA ALA A 278 -31.12 0.28 -12.37
C ALA A 278 -32.57 -0.21 -12.58
N ASP A 279 -33.08 -0.15 -13.81
CA ASP A 279 -34.39 -0.69 -14.20
C ASP A 279 -34.43 -2.23 -14.34
N GLY A 280 -33.35 -2.93 -14.01
CA GLY A 280 -33.33 -4.38 -13.83
C GLY A 280 -32.76 -5.21 -14.98
N GLY A 281 -31.97 -4.60 -15.86
CA GLY A 281 -31.10 -5.30 -16.82
C GLY A 281 -29.70 -5.47 -16.27
N TYR A 282 -28.97 -6.51 -16.70
CA TYR A 282 -27.53 -6.53 -16.47
C TYR A 282 -26.79 -6.15 -17.75
N ILE A 283 -25.65 -5.48 -17.60
CA ILE A 283 -24.81 -5.01 -18.69
C ILE A 283 -23.42 -5.64 -18.55
N GLY A 284 -23.14 -6.63 -19.38
CA GLY A 284 -21.86 -7.33 -19.38
C GLY A 284 -21.75 -8.45 -18.33
N LEU A 285 -20.54 -8.92 -18.13
CA LEU A 285 -20.24 -10.03 -17.22
C LEU A 285 -19.82 -9.52 -15.84
N ALA A 286 -19.91 -10.41 -14.85
CA ALA A 286 -19.25 -10.19 -13.58
C ALA A 286 -17.73 -10.04 -13.79
N ARG A 287 -17.11 -9.14 -13.01
CA ARG A 287 -15.65 -8.89 -13.03
C ARG A 287 -15.06 -9.16 -11.65
N GLY A 288 -13.76 -9.48 -11.61
CA GLY A 288 -13.07 -9.75 -10.37
C GLY A 288 -13.04 -8.57 -9.40
N CYS A 289 -12.82 -7.34 -9.91
CA CYS A 289 -12.80 -6.11 -9.14
C CYS A 289 -14.15 -5.78 -8.48
N SER A 290 -15.28 -6.13 -9.10
CA SER A 290 -16.62 -5.95 -8.53
C SER A 290 -17.05 -7.12 -7.63
N SER A 291 -16.83 -8.35 -8.07
CA SER A 291 -17.27 -9.55 -7.34
C SER A 291 -16.58 -9.70 -5.99
N GLN A 292 -15.28 -9.35 -5.90
CA GLN A 292 -14.58 -9.34 -4.61
C GLN A 292 -15.20 -8.34 -3.63
N TRP A 293 -15.61 -7.14 -4.14
CA TRP A 293 -16.19 -6.10 -3.32
C TRP A 293 -17.55 -6.50 -2.75
N ILE A 294 -18.42 -7.10 -3.60
CA ILE A 294 -19.68 -7.68 -3.16
C ILE A 294 -19.45 -8.75 -2.08
N THR A 295 -18.48 -9.64 -2.28
CA THR A 295 -18.20 -10.74 -1.36
C THR A 295 -17.54 -10.28 -0.05
N VAL A 296 -16.94 -9.07 0.03
CA VAL A 296 -16.50 -8.46 1.30
C VAL A 296 -17.69 -8.14 2.20
N TRP A 297 -18.76 -7.60 1.64
CA TRP A 297 -19.88 -7.06 2.42
C TRP A 297 -21.02 -8.07 2.64
N ALA A 298 -21.22 -8.99 1.69
CA ALA A 298 -22.32 -9.96 1.74
C ALA A 298 -22.41 -10.77 3.06
N PRO A 299 -21.32 -11.20 3.72
CA PRO A 299 -21.42 -12.00 4.95
C PRO A 299 -22.16 -11.30 6.09
N GLN A 300 -22.03 -9.98 6.22
CA GLN A 300 -22.73 -9.23 7.27
C GLN A 300 -24.18 -8.88 6.92
N LEU A 301 -24.54 -8.91 5.63
CA LEU A 301 -25.86 -8.59 5.14
C LEU A 301 -26.75 -9.84 4.98
N TRP A 302 -26.22 -10.83 4.29
CA TRP A 302 -26.94 -12.05 3.88
C TRP A 302 -26.06 -13.30 4.07
N PRO A 303 -25.84 -13.76 5.33
CA PRO A 303 -24.85 -14.80 5.63
C PRO A 303 -24.99 -16.09 4.81
N GLU A 304 -26.23 -16.54 4.54
CA GLU A 304 -26.46 -17.76 3.75
C GLU A 304 -26.19 -17.54 2.26
N TYR A 305 -26.60 -16.39 1.72
CA TYR A 305 -26.35 -16.05 0.33
C TYR A 305 -24.86 -15.74 0.07
N ALA A 306 -24.18 -15.17 1.04
CA ALA A 306 -22.74 -14.92 0.94
C ALA A 306 -21.92 -16.18 0.65
N LYS A 307 -22.32 -17.33 1.19
CA LYS A 307 -21.67 -18.63 0.92
C LYS A 307 -21.77 -18.99 -0.57
N GLN A 308 -22.92 -18.74 -1.19
CA GLN A 308 -23.15 -18.98 -2.62
C GLN A 308 -22.34 -17.98 -3.46
N LEU A 309 -22.39 -16.69 -3.13
CA LEU A 309 -21.63 -15.65 -3.82
C LEU A 309 -20.13 -15.94 -3.80
N TYR A 310 -19.57 -16.22 -2.61
CA TYR A 310 -18.15 -16.54 -2.52
C TYR A 310 -17.80 -17.87 -3.22
N GLY A 311 -18.65 -18.87 -3.15
CA GLY A 311 -18.46 -20.14 -3.87
C GLY A 311 -18.41 -19.96 -5.39
N ASN A 312 -19.29 -19.11 -5.94
CA ASN A 312 -19.26 -18.73 -7.34
C ASN A 312 -18.01 -17.91 -7.70
N PHE A 313 -17.66 -16.94 -6.85
CA PHE A 313 -16.45 -16.15 -7.04
C PHE A 313 -15.19 -17.04 -7.03
N GLU A 314 -15.06 -17.96 -6.09
CA GLU A 314 -13.99 -18.96 -6.07
C GLU A 314 -13.97 -19.80 -7.35
N LYS A 315 -15.12 -20.36 -7.74
CA LYS A 315 -15.22 -21.24 -8.89
C LYS A 315 -14.74 -20.59 -10.18
N TYR A 316 -15.18 -19.38 -10.46
CA TYR A 316 -14.95 -18.72 -11.74
C TYR A 316 -13.72 -17.81 -11.76
N PHE A 317 -13.28 -17.31 -10.61
CA PHE A 317 -12.23 -16.29 -10.56
C PHE A 317 -10.95 -16.73 -9.81
N TRP A 318 -11.02 -17.66 -8.84
CA TRP A 318 -9.84 -18.11 -8.14
C TRP A 318 -8.87 -18.84 -9.06
N GLN A 319 -7.63 -18.36 -9.14
CA GLN A 319 -6.55 -18.97 -9.90
C GLN A 319 -5.38 -19.26 -8.94
N SER A 320 -4.91 -20.50 -8.98
CA SER A 320 -3.75 -20.95 -8.19
C SER A 320 -2.88 -21.85 -9.05
N ASN A 321 -1.61 -21.52 -9.13
CA ASN A 321 -0.61 -22.34 -9.76
C ASN A 321 0.69 -22.31 -8.93
N TRP A 322 1.71 -23.01 -9.38
CA TRP A 322 2.97 -23.11 -8.65
C TRP A 322 3.72 -21.77 -8.55
N THR A 323 3.48 -20.83 -9.47
CA THR A 323 4.14 -19.51 -9.47
C THR A 323 3.46 -18.52 -8.56
N GLY A 324 2.12 -18.50 -8.50
CA GLY A 324 1.36 -17.52 -7.73
C GLY A 324 -0.10 -17.90 -7.53
N VAL A 325 -0.77 -17.12 -6.72
CA VAL A 325 -2.22 -17.22 -6.49
C VAL A 325 -2.90 -15.86 -6.67
N GLY A 326 -4.18 -15.87 -6.99
CA GLY A 326 -4.93 -14.62 -7.13
C GLY A 326 -6.34 -14.83 -7.64
N PHE A 327 -7.05 -13.73 -7.72
CA PHE A 327 -8.32 -13.69 -8.42
C PHE A 327 -8.12 -13.09 -9.81
N ARG A 328 -8.79 -13.71 -10.79
CA ARG A 328 -8.85 -13.19 -12.15
C ARG A 328 -9.71 -11.93 -12.20
N GLU A 329 -9.48 -11.12 -13.24
CA GLU A 329 -10.38 -10.00 -13.54
C GLU A 329 -11.61 -10.44 -14.31
N PHE A 330 -11.47 -11.43 -15.18
CA PHE A 330 -12.56 -12.03 -15.95
C PHE A 330 -12.72 -13.50 -15.60
N PRO A 331 -13.92 -14.08 -15.76
CA PRO A 331 -14.15 -15.52 -15.56
C PRO A 331 -13.16 -16.38 -16.35
N LYS A 332 -12.83 -17.56 -15.83
CA LYS A 332 -11.80 -18.45 -16.40
C LYS A 332 -11.99 -18.78 -17.88
N ASP A 333 -13.22 -18.87 -18.33
CA ASP A 333 -13.56 -19.26 -19.70
C ASP A 333 -13.66 -18.07 -20.67
N THR A 334 -13.33 -16.87 -20.21
CA THR A 334 -13.36 -15.66 -21.04
C THR A 334 -12.14 -15.61 -21.94
N THR A 335 -12.34 -15.50 -23.25
CA THR A 335 -11.26 -15.39 -24.24
C THR A 335 -10.57 -14.01 -24.17
N ASN A 336 -9.26 -13.98 -24.48
CA ASN A 336 -8.44 -12.74 -24.50
C ASN A 336 -8.42 -11.96 -23.19
N SER A 337 -8.57 -12.63 -22.05
CA SER A 337 -8.66 -12.03 -20.71
C SER A 337 -7.34 -12.04 -19.92
N GLU A 338 -6.23 -12.46 -20.55
CA GLU A 338 -4.93 -12.63 -19.85
C GLU A 338 -4.18 -11.32 -19.63
N TRP A 339 -4.41 -10.31 -20.49
CA TRP A 339 -3.75 -9.01 -20.43
C TRP A 339 -4.75 -7.90 -20.64
N TYR A 340 -4.94 -7.06 -19.64
CA TYR A 340 -5.90 -5.98 -19.64
C TYR A 340 -5.47 -4.89 -18.67
N ILE A 341 -5.95 -3.67 -18.83
CA ILE A 341 -5.77 -2.58 -17.89
C ILE A 341 -6.91 -1.58 -18.01
N ASP A 342 -7.48 -1.22 -16.89
CA ASP A 342 -8.35 -0.05 -16.73
C ASP A 342 -8.19 0.53 -15.31
N VAL A 343 -8.96 1.58 -15.02
CA VAL A 343 -8.89 2.32 -13.76
C VAL A 343 -9.37 1.47 -12.56
N ASP A 344 -10.31 0.55 -12.77
CA ASP A 344 -10.94 -0.24 -11.70
C ASP A 344 -10.16 -1.53 -11.41
N SER A 345 -9.73 -2.22 -12.46
CA SER A 345 -8.99 -3.48 -12.30
C SER A 345 -7.51 -3.27 -11.97
N GLY A 346 -6.97 -2.09 -12.35
CA GLY A 346 -5.55 -1.94 -12.50
C GLY A 346 -4.99 -2.88 -13.57
N PRO A 347 -3.68 -3.23 -13.54
CA PRO A 347 -3.10 -4.17 -14.50
C PRO A 347 -3.60 -5.60 -14.26
N VAL A 348 -4.02 -6.25 -15.34
CA VAL A 348 -4.29 -7.70 -15.39
C VAL A 348 -3.10 -8.37 -16.08
N ILE A 349 -2.46 -9.31 -15.40
CA ILE A 349 -1.26 -9.99 -15.87
C ILE A 349 -1.47 -11.50 -15.77
N ALA A 350 -1.39 -12.20 -16.89
CA ALA A 350 -1.66 -13.64 -16.98
C ALA A 350 -3.02 -14.03 -16.33
N GLY A 351 -4.02 -13.19 -16.54
CA GLY A 351 -5.36 -13.32 -15.99
C GLY A 351 -5.53 -12.79 -14.55
N TYR A 352 -4.47 -12.65 -13.76
CA TYR A 352 -4.54 -12.10 -12.41
C TYR A 352 -4.87 -10.61 -12.42
N GLY A 353 -6.02 -10.24 -11.86
CA GLY A 353 -6.41 -8.85 -11.65
C GLY A 353 -5.74 -8.27 -10.40
N ALA A 354 -5.09 -7.11 -10.54
CA ALA A 354 -4.41 -6.48 -9.41
C ALA A 354 -5.40 -6.07 -8.32
N ALA A 355 -6.49 -5.36 -8.67
CA ALA A 355 -7.53 -4.98 -7.72
C ALA A 355 -8.29 -6.21 -7.20
N ALA A 356 -8.67 -7.14 -8.10
CA ALA A 356 -9.37 -8.36 -7.72
C ALA A 356 -8.59 -9.18 -6.68
N SER A 357 -7.27 -9.28 -6.80
CA SER A 357 -6.42 -10.02 -5.86
C SER A 357 -6.15 -9.25 -4.57
N ALA A 358 -5.87 -7.95 -4.65
CA ALA A 358 -5.58 -7.13 -3.47
C ALA A 358 -6.79 -7.02 -2.52
N PHE A 359 -7.97 -6.70 -3.06
CA PHE A 359 -9.21 -6.68 -2.29
C PHE A 359 -9.78 -8.07 -2.05
N GLY A 360 -9.41 -9.05 -2.87
CA GLY A 360 -9.71 -10.47 -2.68
C GLY A 360 -9.18 -11.01 -1.36
N ILE A 361 -8.13 -10.42 -0.79
CA ILE A 361 -7.68 -10.69 0.60
C ILE A 361 -8.83 -10.41 1.57
N GLY A 362 -9.42 -9.22 1.47
CA GLY A 362 -10.54 -8.81 2.33
C GLY A 362 -11.76 -9.69 2.15
N ALA A 363 -12.11 -10.03 0.91
CA ALA A 363 -13.19 -10.94 0.57
C ALA A 363 -12.99 -12.34 1.18
N ALA A 364 -11.81 -12.92 1.01
CA ALA A 364 -11.48 -14.21 1.56
C ALA A 364 -11.52 -14.19 3.10
N ARG A 365 -10.98 -13.14 3.74
CA ARG A 365 -11.00 -12.99 5.20
C ARG A 365 -12.42 -12.86 5.73
N ALA A 366 -13.26 -12.00 5.13
CA ALA A 366 -14.65 -11.80 5.55
C ALA A 366 -15.48 -13.09 5.47
N ASN A 367 -15.18 -13.95 4.48
CA ASN A 367 -15.83 -15.24 4.27
C ASN A 367 -15.16 -16.41 5.02
N GLY A 368 -14.19 -16.16 5.91
CA GLY A 368 -13.52 -17.19 6.69
C GLY A 368 -12.60 -18.13 5.88
N ARG A 369 -12.25 -17.76 4.63
CA ARG A 369 -11.45 -18.52 3.69
C ARG A 369 -9.96 -18.16 3.80
N PHE A 370 -9.37 -18.56 4.93
CA PHE A 370 -7.96 -18.33 5.19
C PHE A 370 -7.02 -19.23 4.37
N ASP A 371 -7.53 -20.27 3.76
CA ASP A 371 -6.87 -21.04 2.72
C ASP A 371 -6.56 -20.20 1.47
N HIS A 372 -7.37 -19.17 1.15
CA HIS A 372 -7.11 -18.16 0.12
C HIS A 372 -6.44 -16.90 0.69
N ALA A 373 -6.95 -16.38 1.79
CA ALA A 373 -6.48 -15.12 2.37
C ALA A 373 -5.00 -15.15 2.78
N TYR A 374 -4.51 -16.29 3.28
CA TYR A 374 -3.13 -16.41 3.73
C TYR A 374 -2.11 -16.28 2.59
N PRO A 375 -2.18 -17.09 1.52
CA PRO A 375 -1.24 -16.95 0.41
C PRO A 375 -1.37 -15.60 -0.31
N LEU A 376 -2.57 -15.06 -0.51
CA LEU A 376 -2.77 -13.72 -1.06
C LEU A 376 -2.12 -12.63 -0.20
N SER A 377 -2.32 -12.70 1.13
CA SER A 377 -1.69 -11.74 2.05
C SER A 377 -0.18 -11.82 2.02
N ALA A 378 0.37 -13.04 1.89
CA ALA A 378 1.81 -13.25 1.80
C ALA A 378 2.39 -12.62 0.54
N GLU A 379 1.80 -12.86 -0.62
CA GLU A 379 2.21 -12.22 -1.88
C GLU A 379 2.10 -10.70 -1.80
N ALA A 380 0.97 -10.18 -1.28
CA ALA A 380 0.77 -8.74 -1.14
C ALA A 380 1.81 -8.08 -0.22
N ILE A 381 2.15 -8.71 0.92
CA ILE A 381 3.17 -8.20 1.85
C ILE A 381 4.54 -8.16 1.17
N GLU A 382 4.92 -9.21 0.44
CA GLU A 382 6.22 -9.29 -0.21
C GLU A 382 6.34 -8.35 -1.41
N LEU A 383 5.34 -8.33 -2.30
CA LEU A 383 5.30 -7.42 -3.44
C LEU A 383 5.23 -5.95 -3.00
N SER A 384 4.67 -5.71 -1.82
CA SER A 384 4.64 -4.37 -1.23
C SER A 384 5.99 -3.86 -0.76
N TRP A 385 6.98 -4.74 -0.56
CA TRP A 385 8.34 -4.40 -0.12
C TRP A 385 8.35 -3.49 1.13
N PRO A 386 8.05 -4.03 2.32
CA PRO A 386 7.93 -3.25 3.54
C PRO A 386 9.27 -2.66 3.97
N LEU A 387 9.32 -1.34 4.15
CA LEU A 387 10.50 -0.61 4.61
C LEU A 387 10.43 -0.34 6.11
N LEU A 388 11.60 -0.10 6.72
CA LEU A 388 11.68 0.36 8.10
C LEU A 388 10.87 1.65 8.26
N GLY A 389 9.97 1.69 9.22
CA GLY A 389 9.03 2.81 9.40
C GLY A 389 7.65 2.57 8.76
N GLY A 390 7.36 1.33 8.32
CA GLY A 390 6.02 0.89 7.93
C GLY A 390 5.51 1.41 6.60
N THR A 391 6.39 1.93 5.73
CA THR A 391 6.02 2.28 4.35
C THR A 391 6.07 1.04 3.48
N LEU A 392 5.06 0.83 2.66
CA LEU A 392 5.04 -0.19 1.62
C LEU A 392 5.55 0.42 0.31
N ALA A 393 6.78 0.10 -0.09
CA ALA A 393 7.46 0.77 -1.20
C ALA A 393 6.73 0.59 -2.54
N GLY A 394 6.26 -0.61 -2.85
CA GLY A 394 5.53 -0.89 -4.09
C GLY A 394 4.24 -0.05 -4.23
N PRO A 395 3.26 -0.20 -3.33
CA PRO A 395 2.04 0.61 -3.35
C PRO A 395 2.30 2.11 -3.31
N ARG A 396 3.29 2.56 -2.50
CA ARG A 396 3.65 3.98 -2.41
C ARG A 396 4.17 4.55 -3.73
N VAL A 397 5.04 3.84 -4.42
CA VAL A 397 5.57 4.29 -5.73
C VAL A 397 4.44 4.41 -6.75
N LEU A 398 3.54 3.43 -6.81
CA LEU A 398 2.41 3.46 -7.73
C LEU A 398 1.44 4.59 -7.38
N SER A 399 1.04 4.72 -6.12
CA SER A 399 0.09 5.74 -5.67
C SER A 399 0.65 7.16 -5.78
N ASN A 400 1.96 7.37 -5.60
CA ASN A 400 2.60 8.68 -5.79
C ASN A 400 2.58 9.17 -7.26
N MET A 401 2.27 8.29 -8.22
CA MET A 401 2.03 8.68 -9.61
C MET A 401 0.63 9.24 -9.83
N THR A 402 -0.21 9.28 -8.79
CA THR A 402 -1.59 9.74 -8.80
C THR A 402 -1.80 10.87 -7.80
N HIS A 403 -2.97 11.47 -7.80
CA HIS A 403 -3.38 12.47 -6.81
C HIS A 403 -3.81 11.88 -5.46
N ALA A 404 -3.76 10.54 -5.31
CA ALA A 404 -4.08 9.79 -4.09
C ALA A 404 -2.87 8.97 -3.59
N PRO A 405 -1.81 9.62 -3.07
CA PRO A 405 -0.48 9.01 -2.82
C PRO A 405 -0.47 7.88 -1.79
N TYR A 406 -1.56 7.67 -1.06
CA TYR A 406 -1.69 6.65 -0.01
C TYR A 406 -2.75 5.59 -0.29
N LEU A 407 -3.42 5.64 -1.45
CA LEU A 407 -4.51 4.74 -1.80
C LEU A 407 -4.12 3.26 -1.68
N GLY A 408 -2.99 2.87 -2.24
CA GLY A 408 -2.56 1.46 -2.24
C GLY A 408 -2.28 0.93 -0.83
N GLU A 409 -1.69 1.75 0.04
CA GLU A 409 -1.45 1.36 1.44
C GLU A 409 -2.76 1.28 2.24
N ALA A 410 -3.69 2.22 2.02
CA ALA A 410 -5.00 2.19 2.65
C ALA A 410 -5.85 1.00 2.20
N ALA A 411 -5.80 0.64 0.91
CA ALA A 411 -6.50 -0.52 0.35
C ALA A 411 -5.97 -1.86 0.90
N ILE A 412 -4.64 -2.02 0.99
CA ILE A 412 -4.04 -3.21 1.60
C ILE A 412 -4.39 -3.27 3.09
N LEU A 413 -4.34 -2.14 3.78
CA LEU A 413 -4.70 -2.04 5.18
C LEU A 413 -6.17 -2.44 5.42
N PHE A 414 -7.10 -1.91 4.62
CA PHE A 414 -8.50 -2.30 4.64
C PHE A 414 -8.66 -3.81 4.46
N SER A 415 -8.02 -4.39 3.45
CA SER A 415 -8.13 -5.81 3.13
C SER A 415 -7.58 -6.71 4.25
N LEU A 416 -6.44 -6.36 4.85
CA LEU A 416 -5.82 -7.10 5.94
C LEU A 416 -6.60 -7.01 7.26
N THR A 417 -7.45 -5.99 7.42
CA THR A 417 -8.21 -5.77 8.65
C THR A 417 -9.64 -6.33 8.60
N ARG A 418 -10.08 -6.92 7.48
CA ARG A 418 -11.37 -7.62 7.45
C ARG A 418 -11.32 -8.86 8.32
N THR A 419 -12.39 -9.09 9.08
CA THR A 419 -12.55 -10.24 9.97
C THR A 419 -13.82 -11.01 9.60
N PRO A 420 -13.87 -12.33 9.79
CA PRO A 420 -15.09 -13.10 9.60
C PRO A 420 -16.18 -12.66 10.59
N ILE A 421 -17.43 -12.76 10.17
CA ILE A 421 -18.55 -12.58 11.12
C ILE A 421 -18.49 -13.64 12.23
N LYS A 422 -18.95 -13.29 13.43
CA LYS A 422 -18.97 -14.19 14.58
C LYS A 422 -19.73 -15.49 14.24
N GLY A 423 -19.12 -16.63 14.56
CA GLY A 423 -19.70 -17.96 14.32
C GLY A 423 -19.45 -18.54 12.94
N LEU A 424 -18.85 -17.79 12.01
CA LEU A 424 -18.46 -18.33 10.71
C LEU A 424 -17.32 -19.35 10.87
N LYS A 425 -17.44 -20.51 10.21
CA LYS A 425 -16.37 -21.52 10.17
C LYS A 425 -15.17 -21.00 9.42
N ILE A 426 -14.00 -21.01 10.06
CA ILE A 426 -12.74 -20.64 9.43
C ILE A 426 -12.13 -21.85 8.74
N ILE A 427 -11.84 -21.71 7.44
CA ILE A 427 -11.13 -22.70 6.63
C ILE A 427 -9.69 -22.25 6.53
N THR A 428 -8.76 -23.10 6.95
CA THR A 428 -7.31 -22.86 6.94
C THR A 428 -6.63 -23.86 6.00
N GLY A 429 -5.35 -23.67 5.67
CA GLY A 429 -4.57 -24.68 4.94
C GLY A 429 -3.94 -24.18 3.63
N GLY A 430 -4.08 -22.91 3.29
CA GLY A 430 -3.44 -22.34 2.11
C GLY A 430 -1.91 -22.49 2.14
N HIS A 431 -1.34 -22.88 1.00
CA HIS A 431 0.09 -23.02 0.81
C HIS A 431 0.67 -21.76 0.18
N LEU A 432 1.84 -21.33 0.66
CA LEU A 432 2.57 -20.23 0.04
C LEU A 432 3.04 -20.65 -1.36
N PRO A 433 2.77 -19.87 -2.40
CA PRO A 433 3.25 -20.16 -3.74
C PRO A 433 4.76 -19.95 -3.84
N PHE A 434 5.37 -20.53 -4.87
CA PHE A 434 6.82 -20.47 -5.07
C PHE A 434 7.36 -19.04 -5.17
N VAL A 435 6.59 -18.10 -5.73
CA VAL A 435 7.01 -16.70 -5.87
C VAL A 435 7.35 -16.06 -4.52
N VAL A 436 6.66 -16.41 -3.44
CA VAL A 436 6.94 -15.93 -2.07
C VAL A 436 8.34 -16.34 -1.65
N TYR A 437 8.70 -17.62 -1.79
CA TYR A 437 10.04 -18.09 -1.45
C TYR A 437 11.12 -17.51 -2.37
N LEU A 438 10.79 -17.29 -3.64
CA LEU A 438 11.69 -16.70 -4.61
C LEU A 438 12.01 -15.24 -4.25
N ILE A 439 11.01 -14.43 -3.93
CA ILE A 439 11.20 -13.03 -3.54
C ILE A 439 12.03 -12.93 -2.26
N LEU A 440 11.72 -13.73 -1.24
CA LEU A 440 12.52 -13.80 -0.01
C LEU A 440 13.98 -14.17 -0.29
N ALA A 441 14.20 -15.20 -1.11
CA ALA A 441 15.54 -15.66 -1.46
C ALA A 441 16.31 -14.58 -2.25
N LEU A 442 15.68 -13.94 -3.23
CA LEU A 442 16.28 -12.86 -4.03
C LEU A 442 16.59 -11.64 -3.16
N CYS A 443 15.67 -11.25 -2.27
CA CYS A 443 15.88 -10.15 -1.33
C CYS A 443 17.09 -10.40 -0.44
N LEU A 444 17.15 -11.57 0.20
CA LEU A 444 18.27 -11.96 1.06
C LEU A 444 19.59 -12.09 0.28
N ALA A 445 19.58 -12.76 -0.87
CA ALA A 445 20.76 -12.93 -1.69
C ALA A 445 21.32 -11.58 -2.18
N THR A 446 20.47 -10.68 -2.64
CA THR A 446 20.86 -9.33 -3.05
C THR A 446 21.48 -8.55 -1.88
N GLY A 447 20.87 -8.60 -0.70
CA GLY A 447 21.41 -8.00 0.51
C GLY A 447 22.81 -8.53 0.84
N ILE A 448 22.97 -9.86 0.90
CA ILE A 448 24.25 -10.52 1.20
C ILE A 448 25.31 -10.17 0.15
N VAL A 449 24.99 -10.31 -1.14
CA VAL A 449 25.93 -10.01 -2.24
C VAL A 449 26.39 -8.55 -2.17
N THR A 450 25.49 -7.61 -1.89
CA THR A 450 25.82 -6.19 -1.76
C THR A 450 26.73 -5.93 -0.55
N VAL A 451 26.48 -6.56 0.59
CA VAL A 451 27.35 -6.48 1.78
C VAL A 451 28.72 -7.06 1.48
N LEU A 452 28.80 -8.24 0.87
CA LEU A 452 30.07 -8.88 0.51
C LEU A 452 30.86 -8.06 -0.53
N ALA A 453 30.18 -7.44 -1.50
CA ALA A 453 30.78 -6.54 -2.47
C ALA A 453 31.40 -5.31 -1.78
N ALA A 454 30.67 -4.73 -0.82
CA ALA A 454 31.15 -3.60 -0.02
C ALA A 454 32.36 -3.98 0.85
N LEU A 455 32.33 -5.13 1.54
CA LEU A 455 33.46 -5.65 2.32
C LEU A 455 34.65 -6.00 1.41
N GLY A 456 34.41 -6.58 0.23
CA GLY A 456 35.45 -6.85 -0.76
C GLY A 456 36.13 -5.58 -1.28
N THR A 457 35.39 -4.48 -1.43
CA THR A 457 35.99 -3.17 -1.77
C THR A 457 36.88 -2.65 -0.65
N LEU A 458 36.45 -2.81 0.61
CA LEU A 458 37.22 -2.43 1.79
C LEU A 458 38.51 -3.26 1.92
N GLY A 459 38.43 -4.58 1.71
CA GLY A 459 39.57 -5.49 1.77
C GLY A 459 40.61 -5.23 0.66
N ARG A 460 40.16 -4.95 -0.56
CA ARG A 460 41.01 -4.52 -1.66
C ARG A 460 41.69 -3.20 -1.40
N TRP A 461 41.02 -2.31 -0.72
CA TRP A 461 41.55 -1.02 -0.34
C TRP A 461 42.62 -1.13 0.75
N LYS A 462 42.43 -1.91 1.84
CA LYS A 462 43.47 -2.19 2.84
C LYS A 462 44.76 -2.73 2.21
N ARG A 463 44.67 -3.59 1.22
CA ARG A 463 45.83 -4.12 0.46
C ARG A 463 46.49 -3.10 -0.49
N ARG A 464 45.78 -2.04 -0.91
CA ARG A 464 46.26 -0.98 -1.81
C ARG A 464 46.84 0.23 -1.10
N ILE A 465 46.56 0.45 0.18
CA ILE A 465 47.22 1.50 1.00
C ILE A 465 48.74 1.26 1.05
N SER A 466 49.18 0.00 0.91
CA SER A 466 50.58 -0.39 0.80
C SER A 466 51.24 -0.04 -0.55
N LYS A 467 50.47 0.35 -1.58
CA LYS A 467 50.97 0.71 -2.92
C LYS A 467 50.41 2.07 -3.32
N LYS A 468 51.27 2.92 -3.92
CA LYS A 468 50.97 4.33 -4.27
C LYS A 468 49.53 4.56 -4.76
N PRO A 469 48.79 5.56 -4.23
CA PRO A 469 47.40 5.82 -4.60
C PRO A 469 47.29 6.25 -6.07
N ILE A 470 46.37 5.66 -6.81
CA ILE A 470 46.00 6.12 -8.16
C ILE A 470 45.20 7.41 -8.02
N PRO A 471 45.63 8.55 -8.60
CA PRO A 471 44.90 9.80 -8.51
C PRO A 471 43.55 9.68 -9.22
N LEU A 472 42.47 10.03 -8.52
CA LEU A 472 41.15 10.29 -9.15
C LEU A 472 41.23 11.62 -9.90
N GLN A 473 40.70 11.67 -11.12
CA GLN A 473 40.55 12.94 -11.82
C GLN A 473 39.61 13.86 -10.99
N LYS A 474 40.00 15.10 -10.79
CA LYS A 474 39.22 16.11 -10.03
C LYS A 474 37.79 16.20 -10.57
N THR A 475 37.59 16.10 -11.88
CA THR A 475 36.29 16.07 -12.55
C THR A 475 35.38 14.91 -12.10
N GLN A 476 35.91 13.71 -11.92
CA GLN A 476 35.12 12.55 -11.49
C GLN A 476 34.67 12.71 -10.02
N LEU A 477 35.53 13.27 -9.17
CA LEU A 477 35.20 13.57 -7.78
C LEU A 477 34.09 14.63 -7.71
N SER A 478 34.21 15.70 -8.52
CA SER A 478 33.21 16.76 -8.56
C SER A 478 31.84 16.25 -9.02
N ILE A 479 31.80 15.48 -10.12
CA ILE A 479 30.55 14.87 -10.63
C ILE A 479 29.93 13.94 -9.58
N TRP A 480 30.73 13.09 -8.92
CA TRP A 480 30.25 12.21 -7.87
C TRP A 480 29.67 13.01 -6.69
N SER A 481 30.36 14.07 -6.24
CA SER A 481 29.89 14.92 -5.14
C SER A 481 28.56 15.62 -5.48
N ILE A 482 28.44 16.15 -6.69
CA ILE A 482 27.21 16.80 -7.16
C ILE A 482 26.06 15.79 -7.19
N LEU A 483 26.28 14.60 -7.76
CA LEU A 483 25.24 13.56 -7.81
C LEU A 483 24.78 13.13 -6.41
N VAL A 484 25.71 12.98 -5.47
CA VAL A 484 25.36 12.62 -4.08
C VAL A 484 24.56 13.72 -3.40
N VAL A 485 24.98 14.98 -3.53
CA VAL A 485 24.26 16.13 -2.93
C VAL A 485 22.86 16.26 -3.54
N VAL A 486 22.75 16.22 -4.88
CA VAL A 486 21.46 16.28 -5.58
C VAL A 486 20.57 15.11 -5.16
N SER A 487 21.12 13.91 -5.03
CA SER A 487 20.38 12.74 -4.57
C SER A 487 19.81 12.91 -3.16
N ILE A 488 20.61 13.43 -2.23
CA ILE A 488 20.17 13.69 -0.85
C ILE A 488 19.04 14.72 -0.84
N VAL A 489 19.17 15.80 -1.62
CA VAL A 489 18.12 16.82 -1.75
C VAL A 489 16.84 16.22 -2.31
N LEU A 490 16.93 15.43 -3.39
CA LEU A 490 15.76 14.77 -3.98
C LEU A 490 15.11 13.78 -3.02
N CYS A 491 15.88 13.01 -2.27
CA CYS A 491 15.33 12.12 -1.24
C CYS A 491 14.58 12.91 -0.13
N ALA A 492 15.04 14.11 0.19
CA ALA A 492 14.44 14.98 1.19
C ALA A 492 13.19 15.74 0.67
N THR A 493 13.08 15.95 -0.65
CA THR A 493 12.03 16.78 -1.30
C THR A 493 10.98 15.95 -2.05
N HIS A 494 10.51 14.84 -1.49
CA HIS A 494 9.46 13.97 -2.05
C HIS A 494 9.81 13.18 -3.34
N ASN A 495 10.98 13.41 -3.94
CA ASN A 495 11.44 12.68 -5.14
C ASN A 495 12.35 11.49 -4.78
N PHE A 496 11.97 10.73 -3.77
CA PHE A 496 12.79 9.66 -3.16
C PHE A 496 13.31 8.63 -4.18
N ALA A 497 12.47 8.16 -5.12
CA ALA A 497 12.86 7.18 -6.12
C ALA A 497 13.96 7.70 -7.05
N ILE A 498 13.85 8.95 -7.51
CA ILE A 498 14.85 9.60 -8.37
C ILE A 498 16.14 9.84 -7.59
N GLY A 499 16.05 10.30 -6.34
CA GLY A 499 17.19 10.47 -5.46
C GLY A 499 17.96 9.17 -5.25
N MET A 500 17.28 8.08 -5.00
CA MET A 500 17.88 6.75 -4.84
C MET A 500 18.54 6.23 -6.12
N LEU A 501 17.90 6.42 -7.28
CA LEU A 501 18.47 6.06 -8.57
C LEU A 501 19.79 6.80 -8.82
N LEU A 502 19.84 8.10 -8.53
CA LEU A 502 21.06 8.91 -8.68
C LEU A 502 22.16 8.49 -7.69
N ILE A 503 21.83 8.10 -6.44
CA ILE A 503 22.79 7.52 -5.50
C ILE A 503 23.40 6.24 -6.08
N LEU A 504 22.57 5.35 -6.65
CA LEU A 504 23.03 4.12 -7.30
C LEU A 504 23.96 4.43 -8.48
N LEU A 505 23.56 5.35 -9.35
CA LEU A 505 24.39 5.76 -10.50
C LEU A 505 25.73 6.38 -10.04
N ALA A 506 25.74 7.17 -8.99
CA ALA A 506 26.95 7.75 -8.42
C ALA A 506 27.97 6.67 -7.98
N GLN A 507 27.51 5.45 -7.60
CA GLN A 507 28.41 4.35 -7.21
C GLN A 507 29.27 3.82 -8.38
N PHE A 508 28.87 4.04 -9.62
CA PHE A 508 29.59 3.56 -10.80
C PHE A 508 30.68 4.54 -11.26
N LEU A 509 30.65 5.83 -10.88
CA LEU A 509 31.55 6.86 -11.33
C LEU A 509 33.01 6.72 -10.86
N PRO A 510 33.33 6.32 -9.59
CA PRO A 510 34.70 6.29 -9.09
C PRO A 510 35.50 5.02 -9.42
N ARG A 511 35.14 4.26 -10.43
CA ARG A 511 35.94 3.11 -10.88
C ARG A 511 37.20 3.62 -11.58
N GLY A 512 38.29 3.74 -10.82
CA GLY A 512 39.58 4.11 -11.34
C GLY A 512 39.89 3.34 -12.61
N SER A 513 40.09 4.07 -13.68
CA SER A 513 40.32 3.55 -15.03
C SER A 513 41.53 2.59 -15.04
N LYS A 514 41.30 1.32 -15.30
CA LYS A 514 42.36 0.37 -15.62
C LYS A 514 43.18 0.79 -16.87
N ARG A 515 42.64 1.73 -17.65
CA ARG A 515 43.27 2.27 -18.84
C ARG A 515 44.54 3.08 -18.55
N ILE A 516 44.52 3.91 -17.47
CA ILE A 516 45.67 4.76 -17.11
C ILE A 516 46.87 3.93 -16.61
N ALA A 517 46.62 2.78 -15.97
CA ALA A 517 47.70 1.88 -15.55
C ALA A 517 48.40 1.17 -16.73
N ARG A 518 47.73 0.99 -17.88
CA ARG A 518 48.34 0.40 -19.09
C ARG A 518 49.19 1.41 -19.88
N GLU A 519 48.79 2.67 -19.94
CA GLU A 519 49.52 3.73 -20.64
C GLU A 519 50.80 4.16 -19.91
N SER A 520 50.83 4.08 -18.56
CA SER A 520 52.04 4.38 -17.79
C SER A 520 53.08 3.25 -17.87
N ASN A 521 52.69 1.99 -18.07
CA ASN A 521 53.61 0.89 -18.30
C ASN A 521 54.16 0.84 -19.72
N ASN A 522 53.48 1.43 -20.71
CA ASN A 522 53.98 1.50 -22.08
C ASN A 522 54.86 2.74 -22.37
N LYS A 523 54.99 3.67 -21.44
CA LYS A 523 55.92 4.82 -21.56
C LYS A 523 57.20 4.66 -20.77
N GLY A 524 57.44 3.48 -20.21
CA GLY A 524 58.63 3.13 -19.43
C GLY A 524 59.35 1.89 -19.94
N ALA A 525 59.06 1.46 -21.20
CA ALA A 525 59.80 0.39 -21.92
C ALA A 525 60.49 0.98 -23.15
#